data_3ea0d9630c631d3b1a05acd93a238a5a
#
_entry.id   3ea0d9630c631d3b1a05acd93a238a5a
#
_cell.length_a   1.000
_cell.length_b   1.000
_cell.length_c   1.000
_cell.angle_alpha   90.00
_cell.angle_beta   90.00
_cell.angle_gamma   90.00
#
_symmetry.space_group_name_H-M   'P 1'
#
loop_
_entity.id
_entity.type
_entity.pdbx_description
1 polymer ?
#
loop_
_entity_poly.entity_id
_entity_poly.type
_entity_poly.pdbx_seq_one_letter_code
_entity_poly.pdbx_strand_id
1 'polypeptide(L)'
;MNKNFILLISILTLNSCNMNNYSDLSEGLYADIETSKGNIILQLYYEQAPTTVSNFVALAEGNHPVVDDQHSGKPYYDGLKFHRVIENFMIQGGDPTGTGSGGPGYQFDDEFNDELKHDGPGILSMANAGPGTNGSQFFITHVETPWLDGKHSIFGKVNTGQEVVDNVEQDDIIKKVKIIRVGEAAKSFDAPKNFEEYISEKSEADILKAEAEKKSIEELTKGMEETESGLKY
;
A
#
# COMPACT_ATOMS: atom_id res chain seq x y z
N MET A 1 -39.95 52.72 35.74
CA MET A 1 -40.08 51.25 35.56
C MET A 1 -39.37 50.86 34.28
N ASN A 2 -38.07 50.51 34.40
CA ASN A 2 -37.23 50.05 33.24
C ASN A 2 -37.22 48.55 33.24
N LYS A 3 -37.78 47.94 32.18
CA LYS A 3 -37.66 46.50 31.94
C LYS A 3 -36.44 46.24 31.03
N ASN A 4 -35.34 45.78 31.61
CA ASN A 4 -34.21 45.24 30.85
C ASN A 4 -34.57 43.92 30.25
N PHE A 5 -34.65 43.88 28.90
CA PHE A 5 -34.82 42.67 28.10
C PHE A 5 -33.40 42.10 27.79
N ILE A 6 -33.03 41.05 28.52
CA ILE A 6 -31.76 40.33 28.25
C ILE A 6 -32.07 39.36 27.12
N LEU A 7 -31.50 39.64 25.93
CA LEU A 7 -31.52 38.75 24.78
C LEU A 7 -30.44 37.67 24.95
N LEU A 8 -30.88 36.45 25.29
CA LEU A 8 -29.99 35.30 25.36
C LEU A 8 -29.75 34.78 23.93
N ILE A 9 -28.58 35.15 23.38
CA ILE A 9 -28.12 34.58 22.09
C ILE A 9 -27.53 33.21 22.39
N SER A 10 -28.31 32.15 22.08
CA SER A 10 -27.86 30.76 22.07
C SER A 10 -26.96 30.57 20.84
N ILE A 11 -25.65 30.49 21.07
CA ILE A 11 -24.69 30.10 20.04
C ILE A 11 -24.82 28.58 19.89
N LEU A 12 -25.57 28.15 18.87
CA LEU A 12 -25.52 26.76 18.40
C LEU A 12 -24.15 26.56 17.74
N THR A 13 -23.22 25.93 18.45
CA THR A 13 -22.04 25.37 17.84
C THR A 13 -22.49 24.18 17.00
N LEU A 14 -22.58 24.38 15.70
CA LEU A 14 -22.69 23.29 14.73
C LEU A 14 -21.36 22.52 14.81
N ASN A 15 -21.35 21.44 15.59
CA ASN A 15 -20.38 20.38 15.41
C ASN A 15 -20.64 19.77 14.02
N SER A 16 -19.94 20.30 13.00
CA SER A 16 -19.85 19.66 11.71
C SER A 16 -19.13 18.33 11.93
N CYS A 17 -19.88 17.26 12.18
CA CYS A 17 -19.41 15.93 11.92
C CYS A 17 -19.14 15.89 10.42
N ASN A 18 -17.86 15.94 10.03
CA ASN A 18 -17.41 15.59 8.70
C ASN A 18 -17.70 14.09 8.50
N MET A 19 -18.95 13.75 8.22
CA MET A 19 -19.28 12.46 7.63
C MET A 19 -18.83 12.55 6.18
N ASN A 20 -17.64 12.00 5.89
CA ASN A 20 -17.19 11.83 4.51
C ASN A 20 -18.30 11.09 3.76
N ASN A 21 -19.00 11.83 2.90
CA ASN A 21 -20.08 11.25 2.13
C ASN A 21 -19.48 10.61 0.88
N TYR A 22 -19.33 9.27 0.91
CA TYR A 22 -18.80 8.50 -0.21
C TYR A 22 -19.84 8.24 -1.31
N SER A 23 -21.01 8.91 -1.26
CA SER A 23 -22.10 8.74 -2.24
C SER A 23 -21.71 9.13 -3.66
N ASP A 24 -20.69 9.96 -3.79
CA ASP A 24 -20.23 10.49 -5.09
C ASP A 24 -19.13 9.61 -5.73
N LEU A 25 -18.66 8.56 -5.02
CA LEU A 25 -17.72 7.61 -5.58
C LEU A 25 -18.42 6.66 -6.56
N SER A 26 -17.81 6.48 -7.72
CA SER A 26 -18.21 5.46 -8.68
C SER A 26 -17.95 4.04 -8.15
N GLU A 27 -18.44 3.01 -8.83
CA GLU A 27 -18.10 1.63 -8.48
C GLU A 27 -16.59 1.42 -8.50
N GLY A 28 -16.07 0.80 -7.44
CA GLY A 28 -14.63 0.59 -7.27
C GLY A 28 -14.23 0.34 -5.82
N LEU A 29 -12.95 0.09 -5.65
CA LEU A 29 -12.29 -0.09 -4.36
C LEU A 29 -11.50 1.17 -4.04
N TYR A 30 -11.65 1.69 -2.82
CA TYR A 30 -11.01 2.94 -2.41
C TYR A 30 -10.40 2.81 -1.02
N ALA A 31 -9.43 3.69 -0.75
CA ALA A 31 -8.91 3.92 0.60
C ALA A 31 -9.06 5.40 0.97
N ASP A 32 -9.65 5.68 2.12
CA ASP A 32 -9.68 7.00 2.72
C ASP A 32 -8.57 7.05 3.78
N ILE A 33 -7.51 7.81 3.49
CA ILE A 33 -6.42 8.08 4.42
C ILE A 33 -6.73 9.38 5.16
N GLU A 34 -7.14 9.27 6.42
CA GLU A 34 -7.28 10.41 7.31
C GLU A 34 -5.91 10.83 7.84
N THR A 35 -5.46 12.02 7.50
CA THR A 35 -4.17 12.56 7.93
C THR A 35 -4.34 13.72 8.92
N SER A 36 -3.21 14.23 9.45
CA SER A 36 -3.18 15.47 10.22
C SER A 36 -3.57 16.71 9.40
N LYS A 37 -3.47 16.65 8.06
CA LYS A 37 -3.75 17.76 7.14
C LYS A 37 -5.11 17.66 6.44
N GLY A 38 -5.81 16.53 6.55
CA GLY A 38 -7.11 16.27 5.89
C GLY A 38 -7.20 14.84 5.38
N ASN A 39 -8.19 14.58 4.53
CA ASN A 39 -8.42 13.26 3.97
C ASN A 39 -7.90 13.16 2.54
N ILE A 40 -7.34 12.02 2.20
CA ILE A 40 -6.90 11.64 0.85
C ILE A 40 -7.70 10.41 0.45
N ILE A 41 -8.57 10.54 -0.55
CA ILE A 41 -9.33 9.40 -1.12
C ILE A 41 -8.54 8.86 -2.30
N LEU A 42 -8.11 7.61 -2.19
CA LEU A 42 -7.38 6.88 -3.22
C LEU A 42 -8.32 5.90 -3.92
N GLN A 43 -8.34 5.86 -5.23
CA GLN A 43 -8.87 4.74 -5.99
C GLN A 43 -7.79 3.65 -6.08
N LEU A 44 -8.14 2.41 -5.74
CA LEU A 44 -7.25 1.26 -5.77
C LEU A 44 -7.50 0.43 -7.04
N TYR A 45 -6.45 0.09 -7.76
CA TYR A 45 -6.50 -0.61 -9.05
C TYR A 45 -6.47 -2.13 -8.84
N TYR A 46 -7.48 -2.66 -8.15
CA TYR A 46 -7.55 -4.06 -7.73
C TYR A 46 -7.65 -5.07 -8.90
N GLU A 47 -8.01 -4.61 -10.10
CA GLU A 47 -8.02 -5.44 -11.32
C GLU A 47 -6.65 -5.45 -12.02
N GLN A 48 -5.91 -4.33 -11.98
CA GLN A 48 -4.62 -4.15 -12.65
C GLN A 48 -3.41 -4.52 -11.77
N ALA A 49 -3.57 -4.45 -10.46
CA ALA A 49 -2.53 -4.78 -9.48
C ALA A 49 -3.14 -5.52 -8.27
N PRO A 50 -3.76 -6.71 -8.49
CA PRO A 50 -4.52 -7.41 -7.46
C PRO A 50 -3.69 -7.81 -6.24
N THR A 51 -2.45 -8.26 -6.42
CA THR A 51 -1.56 -8.67 -5.31
C THR A 51 -1.17 -7.47 -4.45
N THR A 52 -0.75 -6.38 -5.09
CA THR A 52 -0.32 -5.15 -4.42
C THR A 52 -1.48 -4.49 -3.67
N VAL A 53 -2.66 -4.43 -4.30
CA VAL A 53 -3.87 -3.93 -3.64
C VAL A 53 -4.28 -4.84 -2.48
N SER A 54 -4.20 -6.17 -2.64
CA SER A 54 -4.50 -7.12 -1.56
C SER A 54 -3.60 -6.92 -0.36
N ASN A 55 -2.29 -6.76 -0.59
CA ASN A 55 -1.32 -6.43 0.45
C ASN A 55 -1.74 -5.16 1.21
N PHE A 56 -1.96 -4.06 0.50
CA PHE A 56 -2.31 -2.77 1.11
C PHE A 56 -3.63 -2.84 1.89
N VAL A 57 -4.67 -3.44 1.30
CA VAL A 57 -6.00 -3.55 1.91
C VAL A 57 -5.97 -4.43 3.15
N ALA A 58 -5.33 -5.61 3.09
CA ALA A 58 -5.25 -6.52 4.22
C ALA A 58 -4.45 -5.92 5.39
N LEU A 59 -3.38 -5.17 5.11
CA LEU A 59 -2.66 -4.41 6.13
C LEU A 59 -3.54 -3.30 6.73
N ALA A 60 -4.25 -2.53 5.91
CA ALA A 60 -5.13 -1.46 6.37
C ALA A 60 -6.28 -1.98 7.25
N GLU A 61 -6.83 -3.14 6.93
CA GLU A 61 -7.92 -3.78 7.70
C GLU A 61 -7.42 -4.62 8.89
N GLY A 62 -6.10 -4.87 9.00
CA GLY A 62 -5.50 -5.62 10.10
C GLY A 62 -5.72 -7.13 10.02
N ASN A 63 -5.99 -7.67 8.84
CA ASN A 63 -6.27 -9.08 8.58
C ASN A 63 -5.29 -9.71 7.58
N HIS A 64 -4.09 -9.14 7.45
CA HIS A 64 -3.08 -9.64 6.54
C HIS A 64 -2.54 -11.02 7.00
N PRO A 65 -2.50 -12.04 6.11
CA PRO A 65 -2.25 -13.43 6.51
C PRO A 65 -0.84 -13.72 7.02
N VAL A 66 0.17 -12.93 6.61
CA VAL A 66 1.58 -13.18 6.95
C VAL A 66 2.29 -11.98 7.57
N VAL A 67 1.54 -10.97 8.01
CA VAL A 67 2.15 -9.86 8.75
C VAL A 67 2.75 -10.40 10.06
N ASP A 68 3.84 -9.78 10.54
CA ASP A 68 4.48 -10.17 11.78
C ASP A 68 3.53 -10.13 13.00
N ASP A 69 3.86 -10.91 14.04
CA ASP A 69 3.01 -11.06 15.24
C ASP A 69 2.74 -9.74 15.97
N GLN A 70 3.64 -8.77 15.86
CA GLN A 70 3.51 -7.46 16.49
C GLN A 70 2.35 -6.65 15.88
N HIS A 71 2.09 -6.82 14.58
CA HIS A 71 1.10 -6.09 13.82
C HIS A 71 -0.15 -6.92 13.50
N SER A 72 -0.15 -8.21 13.79
CA SER A 72 -1.28 -9.11 13.52
C SER A 72 -2.55 -8.67 14.27
N GLY A 73 -3.68 -8.68 13.55
CA GLY A 73 -5.00 -8.32 14.08
C GLY A 73 -5.21 -6.82 14.34
N LYS A 74 -4.36 -5.96 13.79
CA LYS A 74 -4.44 -4.50 13.98
C LYS A 74 -4.34 -3.77 12.64
N PRO A 75 -5.12 -2.69 12.43
CA PRO A 75 -4.91 -1.79 11.30
C PRO A 75 -3.45 -1.29 11.28
N TYR A 76 -2.70 -1.71 10.27
CA TYR A 76 -1.25 -1.54 10.23
C TYR A 76 -0.82 -0.08 10.09
N TYR A 77 -1.55 0.70 9.30
CA TYR A 77 -1.17 2.07 8.94
C TYR A 77 -1.59 3.13 9.97
N ASP A 78 -2.49 2.79 10.88
CA ASP A 78 -3.03 3.73 11.85
C ASP A 78 -1.94 4.21 12.83
N GLY A 79 -1.75 5.52 12.90
CA GLY A 79 -0.72 6.15 13.73
C GLY A 79 0.67 6.25 13.10
N LEU A 80 0.90 5.71 11.91
CA LEU A 80 2.16 5.82 11.21
C LEU A 80 2.37 7.23 10.65
N LYS A 81 3.61 7.53 10.28
CA LYS A 81 4.02 8.84 9.77
C LYS A 81 4.29 8.80 8.27
N PHE A 82 4.15 9.94 7.63
CA PHE A 82 4.86 10.22 6.39
C PHE A 82 6.31 10.56 6.73
N HIS A 83 7.15 9.53 6.84
CA HIS A 83 8.54 9.64 7.33
C HIS A 83 9.50 10.30 6.32
N ARG A 84 9.08 10.39 5.05
CA ARG A 84 9.86 11.04 4.00
C ARG A 84 8.94 11.83 3.08
N VAL A 85 9.17 13.15 3.01
CA VAL A 85 8.45 14.07 2.12
C VAL A 85 9.47 14.86 1.33
N ILE A 86 9.37 14.82 0.01
CA ILE A 86 10.23 15.60 -0.89
C ILE A 86 9.33 16.45 -1.77
N GLU A 87 9.42 17.75 -1.58
CA GLU A 87 8.69 18.74 -2.37
C GLU A 87 8.93 18.52 -3.88
N ASN A 88 7.88 18.67 -4.68
CA ASN A 88 7.90 18.44 -6.13
C ASN A 88 8.33 17.00 -6.54
N PHE A 89 8.17 16.03 -5.64
CA PHE A 89 8.41 14.63 -5.94
C PHE A 89 7.32 13.73 -5.37
N MET A 90 7.32 13.46 -4.04
CA MET A 90 6.35 12.54 -3.44
C MET A 90 6.29 12.67 -1.91
N ILE A 91 5.22 12.13 -1.32
CA ILE A 91 5.13 11.80 0.10
C ILE A 91 5.21 10.28 0.29
N GLN A 92 5.98 9.80 1.26
CA GLN A 92 6.19 8.37 1.52
C GLN A 92 5.85 8.02 2.97
N GLY A 93 5.04 6.98 3.15
CA GLY A 93 4.60 6.47 4.44
C GLY A 93 4.62 4.93 4.49
N GLY A 94 3.96 4.35 5.52
CA GLY A 94 3.80 2.90 5.65
C GLY A 94 4.97 2.16 6.31
N ASP A 95 5.94 2.89 6.88
CA ASP A 95 7.01 2.31 7.69
C ASP A 95 6.63 2.35 9.19
N PRO A 96 6.49 1.20 9.88
CA PRO A 96 6.12 1.17 11.29
C PRO A 96 7.20 1.74 12.22
N THR A 97 8.46 1.81 11.75
CA THR A 97 9.57 2.40 12.52
C THR A 97 9.77 3.89 12.23
N GLY A 98 9.22 4.38 11.13
CA GLY A 98 9.37 5.78 10.71
C GLY A 98 10.80 6.15 10.27
N THR A 99 11.66 5.18 9.97
CA THR A 99 13.07 5.37 9.60
C THR A 99 13.35 5.20 8.10
N GLY A 100 12.39 4.65 7.36
CA GLY A 100 12.52 4.25 5.96
C GLY A 100 13.01 2.81 5.78
N SER A 101 13.35 2.10 6.88
CA SER A 101 13.91 0.74 6.83
C SER A 101 12.98 -0.32 7.40
N GLY A 102 11.87 0.07 8.02
CA GLY A 102 10.90 -0.85 8.60
C GLY A 102 9.93 -1.42 7.56
N GLY A 103 9.23 -2.48 7.95
CA GLY A 103 8.28 -3.17 7.07
C GLY A 103 7.44 -4.17 7.84
N PRO A 104 6.60 -4.94 7.14
CA PRO A 104 5.60 -5.82 7.73
C PRO A 104 6.10 -7.22 8.11
N GLY A 105 7.42 -7.46 8.04
CA GLY A 105 8.04 -8.75 8.35
C GLY A 105 8.20 -9.69 7.15
N TYR A 106 7.78 -9.28 5.97
CA TYR A 106 7.90 -10.04 4.70
C TYR A 106 8.17 -9.10 3.52
N GLN A 107 8.48 -9.69 2.37
CA GLN A 107 8.58 -9.02 1.08
C GLN A 107 7.80 -9.79 0.02
N PHE A 108 7.33 -9.07 -1.01
CA PHE A 108 6.65 -9.66 -2.16
C PHE A 108 7.13 -9.05 -3.48
N ASP A 109 6.84 -9.75 -4.57
CA ASP A 109 7.33 -9.41 -5.90
C ASP A 109 6.72 -8.14 -6.45
N ASP A 110 7.38 -7.56 -7.46
CA ASP A 110 6.85 -6.45 -8.20
C ASP A 110 5.67 -6.90 -9.08
N GLU A 111 4.68 -6.03 -9.22
CA GLU A 111 3.49 -6.24 -10.02
C GLU A 111 3.35 -5.07 -10.99
N PHE A 112 4.05 -5.17 -12.13
CA PHE A 112 4.04 -4.12 -13.15
C PHE A 112 2.92 -4.34 -14.16
N ASN A 113 2.23 -3.25 -14.50
CA ASN A 113 1.23 -3.21 -15.56
C ASN A 113 1.61 -2.11 -16.54
N ASP A 114 1.70 -2.45 -17.83
CA ASP A 114 2.16 -1.53 -18.87
C ASP A 114 1.22 -0.34 -19.12
N GLU A 115 -0.04 -0.45 -18.70
CA GLU A 115 -1.02 0.62 -18.81
C GLU A 115 -0.89 1.65 -17.67
N LEU A 116 -0.22 1.29 -16.56
CA LEU A 116 -0.04 2.15 -15.41
C LEU A 116 1.31 2.87 -15.48
N LYS A 117 1.27 4.20 -15.45
CA LYS A 117 2.45 5.07 -15.53
C LYS A 117 2.46 6.10 -14.41
N HIS A 118 3.65 6.51 -14.02
CA HIS A 118 3.84 7.64 -13.10
C HIS A 118 3.72 8.97 -13.89
N ASP A 119 2.58 9.19 -14.52
CA ASP A 119 2.33 10.24 -15.52
C ASP A 119 1.79 11.55 -14.96
N GLY A 120 1.75 11.69 -13.65
CA GLY A 120 1.25 12.91 -13.04
C GLY A 120 1.24 12.89 -11.51
N PRO A 121 0.61 13.90 -10.91
CA PRO A 121 0.38 13.93 -9.47
C PRO A 121 -0.63 12.86 -9.02
N GLY A 122 -0.51 12.45 -7.77
CA GLY A 122 -1.46 11.56 -7.10
C GLY A 122 -1.30 10.08 -7.43
N ILE A 123 -0.27 9.65 -8.14
CA ILE A 123 -0.02 8.23 -8.39
C ILE A 123 0.41 7.56 -7.08
N LEU A 124 -0.33 6.50 -6.70
CA LEU A 124 -0.05 5.65 -5.55
C LEU A 124 0.78 4.45 -5.99
N SER A 125 1.97 4.29 -5.42
CA SER A 125 2.94 3.28 -5.81
C SER A 125 3.70 2.71 -4.63
N MET A 126 4.24 1.49 -4.75
CA MET A 126 5.03 0.84 -3.71
C MET A 126 6.44 1.42 -3.63
N ALA A 127 6.88 1.76 -2.44
CA ALA A 127 8.29 1.96 -2.16
C ALA A 127 8.98 0.61 -1.97
N ASN A 128 10.19 0.46 -2.54
CA ASN A 128 10.99 -0.75 -2.43
C ASN A 128 12.49 -0.42 -2.38
N ALA A 129 13.31 -1.41 -2.06
CA ALA A 129 14.77 -1.33 -2.03
C ALA A 129 15.42 -2.04 -3.25
N GLY A 130 14.67 -2.27 -4.29
CA GLY A 130 15.05 -2.98 -5.51
C GLY A 130 13.99 -4.04 -5.88
N PRO A 131 14.22 -4.81 -6.95
CA PRO A 131 13.24 -5.78 -7.44
C PRO A 131 12.80 -6.79 -6.37
N GLY A 132 11.48 -7.01 -6.27
CA GLY A 132 10.91 -8.02 -5.38
C GLY A 132 11.02 -7.72 -3.88
N THR A 133 11.20 -6.44 -3.50
CA THR A 133 11.35 -6.05 -2.08
C THR A 133 10.20 -5.18 -1.59
N ASN A 134 9.02 -5.30 -2.20
CA ASN A 134 7.84 -4.59 -1.73
C ASN A 134 7.41 -5.11 -0.35
N GLY A 135 6.88 -4.23 0.47
CA GLY A 135 6.39 -4.54 1.82
C GLY A 135 5.15 -3.72 2.17
N SER A 136 5.25 -2.85 3.17
CA SER A 136 4.16 -1.96 3.58
C SER A 136 4.34 -0.51 3.14
N GLN A 137 5.55 -0.11 2.75
CA GLN A 137 5.82 1.28 2.41
C GLN A 137 5.26 1.65 1.04
N PHE A 138 4.62 2.80 0.96
CA PHE A 138 4.03 3.36 -0.26
C PHE A 138 4.38 4.84 -0.40
N PHE A 139 4.22 5.37 -1.61
CA PHE A 139 4.34 6.81 -1.85
C PHE A 139 3.21 7.32 -2.76
N ILE A 140 2.94 8.62 -2.66
CA ILE A 140 1.98 9.33 -3.50
C ILE A 140 2.73 10.49 -4.16
N THR A 141 2.65 10.60 -5.48
CA THR A 141 3.40 11.58 -6.25
C THR A 141 2.82 13.00 -6.17
N HIS A 142 3.69 14.02 -6.18
CA HIS A 142 3.32 15.43 -6.39
C HIS A 142 3.30 15.81 -7.87
N VAL A 143 4.11 15.14 -8.69
CA VAL A 143 4.31 15.42 -10.12
C VAL A 143 4.50 14.12 -10.89
N GLU A 144 4.61 14.20 -12.20
CA GLU A 144 5.02 13.07 -13.04
C GLU A 144 6.44 12.59 -12.69
N THR A 145 6.64 11.28 -12.62
CA THR A 145 7.91 10.67 -12.26
C THR A 145 8.22 9.45 -13.15
N PRO A 146 8.33 9.63 -14.47
CA PRO A 146 8.38 8.52 -15.43
C PRO A 146 9.61 7.61 -15.28
N TRP A 147 10.66 8.08 -14.64
CA TRP A 147 11.86 7.26 -14.32
C TRP A 147 11.60 6.14 -13.29
N LEU A 148 10.41 6.13 -12.64
CA LEU A 148 9.97 5.09 -11.70
C LEU A 148 9.17 3.97 -12.40
N ASP A 149 8.76 4.15 -13.65
CA ASP A 149 8.04 3.14 -14.42
C ASP A 149 8.87 1.86 -14.55
N GLY A 150 8.21 0.71 -14.34
CA GLY A 150 8.86 -0.61 -14.34
C GLY A 150 9.84 -0.86 -13.19
N LYS A 151 9.82 0.00 -12.14
CA LYS A 151 10.65 -0.16 -10.93
C LYS A 151 9.82 -0.16 -9.66
N HIS A 152 8.67 0.50 -9.67
CA HIS A 152 7.74 0.59 -8.56
C HIS A 152 6.34 0.21 -9.02
N SER A 153 5.67 -0.67 -8.28
CA SER A 153 4.33 -1.18 -8.60
C SER A 153 3.29 -0.11 -8.31
N ILE A 154 2.65 0.42 -9.37
CA ILE A 154 1.53 1.34 -9.24
C ILE A 154 0.28 0.53 -8.91
N PHE A 155 -0.46 0.95 -7.88
CA PHE A 155 -1.66 0.24 -7.45
C PHE A 155 -2.86 1.14 -7.16
N GLY A 156 -2.76 2.43 -7.47
CA GLY A 156 -3.87 3.36 -7.32
C GLY A 156 -3.54 4.79 -7.71
N LYS A 157 -4.51 5.66 -7.50
CA LYS A 157 -4.39 7.11 -7.76
C LYS A 157 -5.28 7.89 -6.81
N VAL A 158 -4.89 9.11 -6.49
CA VAL A 158 -5.74 10.07 -5.77
C VAL A 158 -7.01 10.36 -6.58
N ASN A 159 -8.14 10.08 -5.98
CA ASN A 159 -9.47 10.46 -6.50
C ASN A 159 -9.84 11.85 -6.00
N THR A 160 -9.60 12.13 -4.71
CA THR A 160 -9.88 13.42 -4.06
C THR A 160 -8.84 13.69 -2.99
N GLY A 161 -8.44 14.94 -2.81
CA GLY A 161 -7.49 15.35 -1.75
C GLY A 161 -6.05 15.50 -2.24
N GLN A 162 -5.82 15.77 -3.53
CA GLN A 162 -4.47 16.08 -4.03
C GLN A 162 -3.87 17.30 -3.30
N GLU A 163 -4.69 18.30 -2.99
CA GLU A 163 -4.27 19.46 -2.21
C GLU A 163 -3.83 19.08 -0.78
N VAL A 164 -4.36 17.97 -0.23
CA VAL A 164 -3.88 17.45 1.06
C VAL A 164 -2.52 16.79 0.88
N VAL A 165 -2.33 15.98 -0.18
CA VAL A 165 -1.03 15.37 -0.52
C VAL A 165 0.04 16.46 -0.65
N ASP A 166 -0.27 17.55 -1.36
CA ASP A 166 0.66 18.67 -1.60
C ASP A 166 0.99 19.46 -0.32
N ASN A 167 0.14 19.37 0.71
CA ASN A 167 0.31 20.05 2.00
C ASN A 167 0.84 19.15 3.14
N VAL A 168 1.02 17.84 2.90
CA VAL A 168 1.62 16.94 3.87
C VAL A 168 3.09 17.29 4.07
N GLU A 169 3.49 17.42 5.33
CA GLU A 169 4.86 17.65 5.75
C GLU A 169 5.48 16.39 6.37
N GLN A 170 6.79 16.35 6.43
CA GLN A 170 7.48 15.21 7.06
C GLN A 170 7.05 15.08 8.53
N ASP A 171 6.84 13.84 8.95
CA ASP A 171 6.31 13.45 10.27
C ASP A 171 4.82 13.73 10.49
N ASP A 172 4.07 14.21 9.49
CA ASP A 172 2.61 14.23 9.56
C ASP A 172 2.04 12.81 9.72
N ILE A 173 0.94 12.69 10.45
CA ILE A 173 0.40 11.41 10.91
C ILE A 173 -0.71 10.91 9.98
N ILE A 174 -0.63 9.64 9.62
CA ILE A 174 -1.75 8.83 9.14
C ILE A 174 -2.58 8.45 10.36
N LYS A 175 -3.69 9.12 10.60
CA LYS A 175 -4.55 8.85 11.76
C LYS A 175 -5.30 7.54 11.59
N LYS A 176 -5.77 7.28 10.36
CA LYS A 176 -6.54 6.11 10.01
C LYS A 176 -6.55 5.85 8.51
N VAL A 177 -6.56 4.57 8.13
CA VAL A 177 -6.86 4.15 6.77
C VAL A 177 -8.15 3.34 6.78
N LYS A 178 -9.15 3.79 6.01
CA LYS A 178 -10.44 3.12 5.88
C LYS A 178 -10.64 2.63 4.45
N ILE A 179 -10.93 1.36 4.28
CA ILE A 179 -11.25 0.76 2.97
C ILE A 179 -12.74 0.93 2.67
N ILE A 180 -13.04 1.38 1.45
CA ILE A 180 -14.39 1.66 0.97
C ILE A 180 -14.62 0.84 -0.29
N ARG A 181 -15.71 0.07 -0.29
CA ARG A 181 -16.10 -0.83 -1.37
C ARG A 181 -17.43 -0.36 -1.96
N VAL A 182 -17.42 0.11 -3.21
CA VAL A 182 -18.61 0.57 -3.94
C VAL A 182 -18.90 -0.39 -5.09
N GLY A 183 -20.10 -0.95 -5.14
CA GLY A 183 -20.49 -1.96 -6.13
C GLY A 183 -20.13 -3.39 -5.72
N GLU A 184 -20.71 -4.36 -6.41
CA GLU A 184 -20.61 -5.78 -6.02
C GLU A 184 -19.20 -6.35 -6.27
N ALA A 185 -18.52 -5.94 -7.34
CA ALA A 185 -17.17 -6.39 -7.63
C ALA A 185 -16.17 -6.01 -6.51
N ALA A 186 -16.21 -4.76 -6.05
CA ALA A 186 -15.35 -4.30 -4.96
C ALA A 186 -15.72 -4.95 -3.61
N LYS A 187 -16.99 -5.24 -3.36
CA LYS A 187 -17.43 -5.95 -2.15
C LYS A 187 -16.96 -7.40 -2.11
N SER A 188 -16.86 -8.04 -3.28
CA SER A 188 -16.38 -9.42 -3.40
C SER A 188 -14.85 -9.56 -3.37
N PHE A 189 -14.12 -8.44 -3.41
CA PHE A 189 -12.65 -8.46 -3.35
C PHE A 189 -12.18 -8.86 -1.95
N ASP A 190 -11.62 -10.07 -1.85
CA ASP A 190 -11.12 -10.69 -0.62
C ASP A 190 -9.59 -10.57 -0.58
N ALA A 191 -9.12 -9.49 0.02
CA ALA A 191 -7.70 -9.16 0.04
C ALA A 191 -6.83 -10.20 0.77
N PRO A 192 -7.18 -10.71 1.96
CA PRO A 192 -6.42 -11.76 2.62
C PRO A 192 -6.29 -13.02 1.75
N LYS A 193 -7.41 -13.48 1.20
CA LYS A 193 -7.45 -14.69 0.37
C LYS A 193 -6.60 -14.54 -0.89
N ASN A 194 -6.71 -13.42 -1.60
CA ASN A 194 -5.92 -13.16 -2.80
C ASN A 194 -4.40 -13.16 -2.51
N PHE A 195 -4.00 -12.63 -1.35
CA PHE A 195 -2.60 -12.62 -0.95
C PHE A 195 -2.11 -14.01 -0.51
N GLU A 196 -2.95 -14.82 0.15
CA GLU A 196 -2.67 -16.23 0.45
C GLU A 196 -2.48 -17.06 -0.83
N GLU A 197 -3.33 -16.85 -1.84
CA GLU A 197 -3.20 -17.50 -3.16
C GLU A 197 -1.87 -17.14 -3.82
N TYR A 198 -1.50 -15.85 -3.85
CA TYR A 198 -0.19 -15.40 -4.35
C TYR A 198 0.99 -16.10 -3.65
N ILE A 199 0.97 -16.20 -2.31
CA ILE A 199 2.04 -16.87 -1.55
C ILE A 199 2.12 -18.36 -1.90
N SER A 200 0.99 -19.02 -2.03
CA SER A 200 0.92 -20.44 -2.39
C SER A 200 1.52 -20.68 -3.77
N GLU A 201 1.10 -19.89 -4.77
CA GLU A 201 1.61 -19.99 -6.14
C GLU A 201 3.12 -19.70 -6.23
N LYS A 202 3.60 -18.69 -5.50
CA LYS A 202 5.02 -18.37 -5.43
C LYS A 202 5.82 -19.51 -4.81
N SER A 203 5.35 -20.09 -3.71
CA SER A 203 6.00 -21.23 -3.06
C SER A 203 6.10 -22.45 -3.98
N GLU A 204 5.03 -22.77 -4.72
CA GLU A 204 5.03 -23.85 -5.70
C GLU A 204 6.01 -23.58 -6.85
N ALA A 205 6.04 -22.35 -7.37
CA ALA A 205 6.95 -21.95 -8.43
C ALA A 205 8.42 -22.02 -7.99
N ASP A 206 8.74 -21.60 -6.77
CA ASP A 206 10.08 -21.68 -6.20
C ASP A 206 10.53 -23.14 -6.00
N ILE A 207 9.64 -24.03 -5.56
CA ILE A 207 9.93 -25.47 -5.44
C ILE A 207 10.22 -26.07 -6.82
N LEU A 208 9.38 -25.82 -7.82
CA LEU A 208 9.56 -26.31 -9.18
C LEU A 208 10.86 -25.82 -9.82
N LYS A 209 11.21 -24.55 -9.56
CA LYS A 209 12.47 -23.96 -10.03
C LYS A 209 13.69 -24.64 -9.39
N ALA A 210 13.66 -24.85 -8.07
CA ALA A 210 14.74 -25.55 -7.35
C ALA A 210 14.91 -27.01 -7.83
N GLU A 211 13.83 -27.71 -8.11
CA GLU A 211 13.86 -29.08 -8.67
C GLU A 211 14.45 -29.09 -10.10
N ALA A 212 14.07 -28.13 -10.94
CA ALA A 212 14.60 -27.99 -12.29
C ALA A 212 16.11 -27.68 -12.29
N GLU A 213 16.54 -26.76 -11.42
CA GLU A 213 17.96 -26.44 -11.24
C GLU A 213 18.75 -27.65 -10.75
N LYS A 214 18.24 -28.40 -9.76
CA LYS A 214 18.86 -29.61 -9.27
C LYS A 214 19.02 -30.65 -10.37
N LYS A 215 17.98 -30.88 -11.17
CA LYS A 215 18.03 -31.81 -12.29
C LYS A 215 19.05 -31.39 -13.35
N SER A 216 19.12 -30.09 -13.66
CA SER A 216 20.12 -29.54 -14.59
C SER A 216 21.56 -29.76 -14.08
N ILE A 217 21.80 -29.54 -12.80
CA ILE A 217 23.12 -29.79 -12.17
C ILE A 217 23.46 -31.29 -12.23
N GLU A 218 22.49 -32.17 -11.93
CA GLU A 218 22.68 -33.63 -12.01
C GLU A 218 23.03 -34.09 -13.45
N GLU A 219 22.34 -33.53 -14.46
CA GLU A 219 22.63 -33.83 -15.87
C GLU A 219 24.02 -33.34 -16.28
N LEU A 220 24.41 -32.11 -15.88
CA LEU A 220 25.74 -31.52 -16.19
C LEU A 220 26.87 -32.25 -15.48
N THR A 221 26.63 -32.79 -14.30
CA THR A 221 27.65 -33.51 -13.51
C THR A 221 27.65 -35.02 -13.76
N LYS A 222 26.78 -35.51 -14.62
CA LYS A 222 26.68 -36.93 -14.96
C LYS A 222 27.95 -37.42 -15.65
N GLY A 223 28.68 -38.33 -14.98
CA GLY A 223 29.92 -38.88 -15.49
C GLY A 223 31.19 -38.10 -15.08
N MET A 224 31.06 -37.06 -14.26
CA MET A 224 32.18 -36.40 -13.63
C MET A 224 32.68 -37.21 -12.43
N GLU A 225 34.00 -37.29 -12.26
CA GLU A 225 34.62 -37.85 -11.06
C GLU A 225 34.66 -36.78 -9.95
N GLU A 226 34.50 -37.23 -8.70
CA GLU A 226 34.53 -36.35 -7.55
C GLU A 226 35.88 -36.46 -6.83
N THR A 227 36.50 -35.32 -6.55
CA THR A 227 37.75 -35.28 -5.77
C THR A 227 37.46 -35.49 -4.28
N GLU A 228 38.47 -35.78 -3.49
CA GLU A 228 38.38 -35.89 -2.01
C GLU A 228 37.87 -34.58 -1.37
N SER A 229 38.00 -33.44 -2.04
CA SER A 229 37.46 -32.14 -1.60
C SER A 229 36.01 -31.88 -2.04
N GLY A 230 35.38 -32.82 -2.77
CA GLY A 230 34.01 -32.70 -3.24
C GLY A 230 33.87 -31.94 -4.57
N LEU A 231 34.94 -31.59 -5.25
CA LEU A 231 34.90 -30.96 -6.58
C LEU A 231 34.70 -32.01 -7.67
N LYS A 232 33.74 -31.80 -8.58
CA LYS A 232 33.47 -32.65 -9.76
C LYS A 232 34.20 -32.10 -10.99
N TYR A 233 34.82 -32.96 -11.81
CA TYR A 233 35.57 -32.61 -13.01
C TYR A 233 35.29 -33.60 -14.16
#